data_f4d1f753913d6696c83a3d3d388f8bc4
#
_entry.id   f4d1f753913d6696c83a3d3d388f8bc4
#
_cell.length_a   1.000
_cell.length_b   1.000
_cell.length_c   1.000
_cell.angle_alpha   90.00
_cell.angle_beta   90.00
_cell.angle_gamma   90.00
#
_symmetry.space_group_name_H-M   'P 1'
#
loop_
_entity.id
_entity.type
_entity.pdbx_description
1 polymer ?
#
loop_
_entity_poly.entity_id
_entity_poly.type
_entity_poly.pdbx_seq_one_letter_code
_entity_poly.pdbx_strand_id
1 'polypeptide(L)'
;MTDEQRREKQPLSMTRRYRRGLILTGVLCVLAMLAAATVLFQRSYTDRVDDYLAQLGGSYAAAYKAQPTHDAKTLVSLLPKPGVDAPRFTLINGDGTVLFDSKTSALVYDAANTVYAVMDSHLPSHADRPEFQQAMADGTASVTRESETVRRETHYYAVRIDTPDGAQVLRVGEDIASIWGLSTDTLPLLCAAMVLILAAATLFSWWLTRRMVQPINHLAEHLDTIEADVPYQELIPLARTIQTDRKLREDNETMRREFTANVSHELKTPLTSISGYAELIETGMAKPADVPTFAARIHKEAQRMIALVSDILQLSELDSTQASHSRETVTEFAPVDLAALVKETAQNMTVNARRAYVTLQYDVKPATVRGSRDQLSELAQNLCDNAIRYNRPGGHVELRCGVGNDGCPYFEVEDNGIGIPQDSQTRVFERFYRVDKSRSKATGGTGLGLAIVKHIALLHDAKIDLQSQVGTGTTIRVTFPKG
;
A
#
# COMPACT_ATOMS: atom_id res chain seq x y z
N MET A 1 -4.34 34.77 -9.95
CA MET A 1 -4.33 33.30 -10.05
C MET A 1 -5.63 32.82 -9.44
N THR A 2 -6.55 32.48 -10.28
CA THR A 2 -7.97 32.25 -10.01
C THR A 2 -8.18 30.87 -9.34
N ASP A 3 -9.14 30.83 -8.42
CA ASP A 3 -9.58 29.67 -7.61
C ASP A 3 -10.00 28.40 -8.39
N GLU A 4 -9.98 28.45 -9.72
CA GLU A 4 -10.34 27.34 -10.59
C GLU A 4 -9.21 26.30 -10.82
N GLN A 5 -7.94 26.61 -10.50
CA GLN A 5 -6.81 25.70 -10.70
C GLN A 5 -6.49 24.80 -9.50
N ARG A 6 -7.19 24.94 -8.38
CA ARG A 6 -7.07 24.09 -7.17
C ARG A 6 -8.14 23.01 -7.02
N ARG A 7 -8.83 22.62 -8.07
CA ARG A 7 -9.46 21.28 -8.10
C ARG A 7 -8.40 20.21 -8.36
N GLU A 8 -7.43 20.11 -7.47
CA GLU A 8 -6.63 18.90 -7.30
C GLU A 8 -7.61 17.73 -7.27
N LYS A 9 -7.42 16.81 -8.21
CA LYS A 9 -8.14 15.55 -8.30
C LYS A 9 -8.08 14.88 -6.93
N GLN A 10 -9.14 15.04 -6.13
CA GLN A 10 -9.26 14.26 -4.90
C GLN A 10 -9.02 12.80 -5.28
N PRO A 11 -8.08 12.11 -4.66
CA PRO A 11 -7.80 10.72 -4.99
C PRO A 11 -9.11 9.95 -4.83
N LEU A 12 -9.58 9.37 -5.95
CA LEU A 12 -10.78 8.51 -5.94
C LEU A 12 -10.57 7.48 -4.84
N SER A 13 -11.51 7.41 -3.89
CA SER A 13 -11.42 6.45 -2.80
C SER A 13 -11.13 5.07 -3.39
N MET A 14 -10.17 4.34 -2.83
CA MET A 14 -9.71 3.03 -3.29
C MET A 14 -10.91 2.08 -3.54
N THR A 15 -11.94 2.17 -2.71
CA THR A 15 -13.23 1.49 -2.84
C THR A 15 -13.98 1.78 -4.14
N ARG A 16 -14.01 3.04 -4.59
CA ARG A 16 -14.67 3.42 -5.86
C ARG A 16 -13.90 2.90 -7.07
N ARG A 17 -12.57 2.87 -6.99
CA ARG A 17 -11.71 2.39 -8.08
C ARG A 17 -11.82 0.87 -8.25
N TYR A 18 -11.76 0.11 -7.15
CA TYR A 18 -11.94 -1.34 -7.15
C TYR A 18 -13.34 -1.75 -7.60
N ARG A 19 -14.40 -1.08 -7.12
CA ARG A 19 -15.77 -1.37 -7.53
C ARG A 19 -15.98 -1.13 -9.03
N ARG A 20 -15.46 -0.03 -9.59
CA ARG A 20 -15.53 0.23 -11.03
C ARG A 20 -14.75 -0.81 -11.85
N GLY A 21 -13.56 -1.21 -11.39
CA GLY A 21 -12.77 -2.25 -12.04
C GLY A 21 -13.49 -3.60 -12.07
N LEU A 22 -14.08 -4.03 -10.95
CA LEU A 22 -14.83 -5.29 -10.83
C LEU A 22 -16.10 -5.30 -11.72
N ILE A 23 -16.83 -4.18 -11.76
CA ILE A 23 -18.00 -4.06 -12.63
C ILE A 23 -17.56 -4.10 -14.11
N LEU A 24 -16.51 -3.38 -14.47
CA LEU A 24 -16.00 -3.34 -15.86
C LEU A 24 -15.54 -4.73 -16.31
N THR A 25 -14.77 -5.43 -15.51
CA THR A 25 -14.35 -6.82 -15.80
C THR A 25 -15.53 -7.76 -15.89
N GLY A 26 -16.51 -7.65 -15.00
CA GLY A 26 -17.73 -8.44 -15.08
C GLY A 26 -18.51 -8.23 -16.38
N VAL A 27 -18.71 -6.97 -16.79
CA VAL A 27 -19.36 -6.64 -18.05
C VAL A 27 -18.59 -7.20 -19.26
N LEU A 28 -17.25 -7.07 -19.24
CA LEU A 28 -16.40 -7.54 -20.33
C LEU A 28 -16.42 -9.07 -20.47
N CYS A 29 -16.40 -9.79 -19.34
CA CYS A 29 -16.56 -11.25 -19.33
C CYS A 29 -17.91 -11.71 -19.86
N VAL A 30 -19.01 -11.03 -19.49
CA VAL A 30 -20.35 -11.36 -19.98
C VAL A 30 -20.45 -11.13 -21.47
N LEU A 31 -19.93 -10.01 -21.98
CA LEU A 31 -19.91 -9.72 -23.42
C LEU A 31 -19.08 -10.75 -24.21
N ALA A 32 -17.91 -11.13 -23.69
CA ALA A 32 -17.07 -12.15 -24.31
C ALA A 32 -17.76 -13.53 -24.34
N MET A 33 -18.43 -13.90 -23.24
CA MET A 33 -19.18 -15.16 -23.17
C MET A 33 -20.37 -15.15 -24.13
N LEU A 34 -21.10 -14.05 -24.25
CA LEU A 34 -22.20 -13.89 -25.20
C LEU A 34 -21.72 -14.05 -26.64
N ALA A 35 -20.63 -13.38 -27.01
CA ALA A 35 -20.02 -13.48 -28.35
C ALA A 35 -19.57 -14.93 -28.64
N ALA A 36 -18.91 -15.56 -27.70
CA ALA A 36 -18.48 -16.97 -27.85
C ALA A 36 -19.67 -17.92 -27.97
N ALA A 37 -20.71 -17.75 -27.17
CA ALA A 37 -21.94 -18.55 -27.23
C ALA A 37 -22.64 -18.41 -28.58
N THR A 38 -22.73 -17.18 -29.12
CA THR A 38 -23.33 -16.91 -30.44
C THR A 38 -22.57 -17.64 -31.56
N VAL A 39 -21.24 -17.57 -31.56
CA VAL A 39 -20.40 -18.23 -32.56
C VAL A 39 -20.52 -19.76 -32.47
N LEU A 40 -20.46 -20.30 -31.26
CA LEU A 40 -20.60 -21.75 -31.03
C LEU A 40 -21.98 -22.25 -31.44
N PHE A 41 -23.03 -21.51 -31.10
CA PHE A 41 -24.39 -21.85 -31.48
C PHE A 41 -24.56 -21.86 -33.00
N GLN A 42 -24.06 -20.82 -33.68
CA GLN A 42 -24.14 -20.72 -35.14
C GLN A 42 -23.46 -21.93 -35.81
N ARG A 43 -22.22 -22.27 -35.39
CA ARG A 43 -21.51 -23.43 -35.91
C ARG A 43 -22.29 -24.74 -35.69
N SER A 44 -22.71 -25.00 -34.45
CA SER A 44 -23.43 -26.22 -34.10
C SER A 44 -24.78 -26.35 -34.85
N TYR A 45 -25.45 -25.19 -35.10
CA TYR A 45 -26.69 -25.19 -35.87
C TYR A 45 -26.44 -25.52 -37.35
N THR A 46 -25.44 -24.93 -37.99
CA THR A 46 -25.09 -25.19 -39.40
C THR A 46 -24.69 -26.63 -39.59
N ASP A 47 -23.85 -27.18 -38.68
CA ASP A 47 -23.42 -28.60 -38.77
C ASP A 47 -24.60 -29.56 -38.66
N ARG A 48 -25.59 -29.30 -37.78
CA ARG A 48 -26.80 -30.10 -37.62
C ARG A 48 -27.70 -30.05 -38.87
N VAL A 49 -27.84 -28.84 -39.46
CA VAL A 49 -28.63 -28.69 -40.70
C VAL A 49 -27.97 -29.45 -41.84
N ASP A 50 -26.63 -29.39 -41.95
CA ASP A 50 -25.90 -30.14 -42.97
C ASP A 50 -26.09 -31.66 -42.81
N ASP A 51 -25.87 -32.21 -41.60
CA ASP A 51 -26.13 -33.61 -41.30
C ASP A 51 -27.55 -34.06 -41.62
N TYR A 52 -28.54 -33.22 -41.23
CA TYR A 52 -29.96 -33.50 -41.50
C TYR A 52 -30.25 -33.52 -43.00
N LEU A 53 -29.77 -32.56 -43.77
CA LEU A 53 -29.98 -32.48 -45.23
C LEU A 53 -29.22 -33.59 -45.96
N ALA A 54 -28.02 -33.97 -45.47
CA ALA A 54 -27.26 -35.09 -46.00
C ALA A 54 -28.00 -36.42 -45.84
N GLN A 55 -28.54 -36.66 -44.64
CA GLN A 55 -29.31 -37.85 -44.34
C GLN A 55 -30.63 -37.88 -45.16
N LEU A 56 -31.31 -36.73 -45.23
CA LEU A 56 -32.56 -36.60 -45.96
C LEU A 56 -32.32 -36.80 -47.47
N GLY A 57 -31.40 -36.02 -48.05
CA GLY A 57 -31.01 -36.09 -49.46
C GLY A 57 -30.55 -37.46 -49.89
N GLY A 58 -29.67 -38.08 -49.08
CA GLY A 58 -29.18 -39.45 -49.33
C GLY A 58 -30.30 -40.51 -49.33
N SER A 59 -31.23 -40.42 -48.36
CA SER A 59 -32.35 -41.34 -48.27
C SER A 59 -33.33 -41.24 -49.45
N TYR A 60 -33.67 -40.03 -49.86
CA TYR A 60 -34.54 -39.83 -51.02
C TYR A 60 -33.83 -40.15 -52.33
N ALA A 61 -32.56 -39.84 -52.48
CA ALA A 61 -31.77 -40.24 -53.64
C ALA A 61 -31.69 -41.76 -53.80
N ALA A 62 -31.46 -42.50 -52.71
CA ALA A 62 -31.47 -43.96 -52.72
C ALA A 62 -32.85 -44.55 -53.10
N ALA A 63 -33.91 -44.00 -52.49
CA ALA A 63 -35.30 -44.39 -52.79
C ALA A 63 -35.70 -44.10 -54.26
N TYR A 64 -35.29 -42.97 -54.79
CA TYR A 64 -35.52 -42.60 -56.20
C TYR A 64 -34.73 -43.48 -57.16
N LYS A 65 -33.46 -43.77 -56.88
CA LYS A 65 -32.60 -44.67 -57.68
C LYS A 65 -33.18 -46.08 -57.78
N ALA A 66 -33.88 -46.53 -56.79
CA ALA A 66 -34.49 -47.88 -56.75
C ALA A 66 -35.80 -47.96 -57.60
N GLN A 67 -36.34 -46.89 -58.13
CA GLN A 67 -37.54 -46.87 -58.91
C GLN A 67 -37.29 -47.28 -60.39
N PRO A 68 -38.25 -47.85 -61.06
CA PRO A 68 -38.16 -48.26 -62.46
C PRO A 68 -38.11 -47.11 -63.45
N THR A 69 -38.63 -45.94 -63.08
CA THR A 69 -38.65 -44.70 -63.89
C THR A 69 -38.04 -43.57 -63.12
N HIS A 70 -37.29 -42.69 -63.80
CA HIS A 70 -36.55 -41.61 -63.17
C HIS A 70 -37.00 -40.24 -63.67
N ASP A 71 -38.30 -39.98 -63.55
CA ASP A 71 -38.94 -38.73 -63.92
C ASP A 71 -39.42 -37.92 -62.72
N ALA A 72 -39.83 -36.70 -62.95
CA ALA A 72 -40.33 -35.76 -61.92
C ALA A 72 -41.52 -36.34 -61.12
N LYS A 73 -42.41 -37.11 -61.77
CA LYS A 73 -43.57 -37.72 -61.13
C LYS A 73 -43.16 -38.79 -60.12
N THR A 74 -42.19 -39.58 -60.46
CA THR A 74 -41.63 -40.61 -59.60
C THR A 74 -41.03 -40.02 -58.35
N LEU A 75 -40.27 -38.91 -58.45
CA LEU A 75 -39.73 -38.23 -57.28
C LEU A 75 -40.83 -37.66 -56.40
N VAL A 76 -41.81 -36.96 -56.98
CA VAL A 76 -42.94 -36.37 -56.24
C VAL A 76 -43.72 -37.40 -55.45
N SER A 77 -43.90 -38.62 -55.99
CA SER A 77 -44.57 -39.72 -55.29
C SER A 77 -43.87 -40.21 -54.01
N LEU A 78 -42.53 -40.00 -53.93
CA LEU A 78 -41.69 -40.36 -52.80
C LEU A 78 -41.64 -39.25 -51.77
N LEU A 79 -41.86 -37.98 -52.16
CA LEU A 79 -41.75 -36.85 -51.30
C LEU A 79 -42.94 -36.71 -50.34
N PRO A 80 -42.74 -36.19 -49.10
CA PRO A 80 -43.82 -35.87 -48.24
C PRO A 80 -44.70 -34.76 -48.85
N LYS A 81 -45.98 -34.70 -48.43
CA LYS A 81 -46.84 -33.61 -48.90
C LYS A 81 -46.25 -32.26 -48.48
N PRO A 82 -46.23 -31.31 -49.43
CA PRO A 82 -45.60 -29.99 -49.17
C PRO A 82 -46.27 -29.30 -47.98
N GLY A 83 -45.51 -29.06 -46.93
CA GLY A 83 -45.88 -28.21 -45.78
C GLY A 83 -45.21 -26.86 -45.89
N VAL A 84 -45.63 -25.92 -45.06
CA VAL A 84 -45.11 -24.56 -45.03
C VAL A 84 -43.59 -24.53 -44.75
N ASP A 85 -43.15 -25.41 -43.86
CA ASP A 85 -41.76 -25.51 -43.39
C ASP A 85 -41.04 -26.74 -43.96
N ALA A 86 -41.54 -27.35 -45.04
CA ALA A 86 -40.91 -28.52 -45.64
C ALA A 86 -39.62 -28.13 -46.40
N PRO A 87 -38.54 -28.93 -46.30
CA PRO A 87 -37.33 -28.71 -47.08
C PRO A 87 -37.64 -28.62 -48.58
N ARG A 88 -36.91 -27.79 -49.27
CA ARG A 88 -37.08 -27.59 -50.73
C ARG A 88 -36.34 -28.71 -51.45
N PHE A 89 -37.08 -29.46 -52.28
CA PHE A 89 -36.51 -30.49 -53.13
C PHE A 89 -36.47 -30.01 -54.58
N THR A 90 -35.33 -30.20 -55.26
CA THR A 90 -35.15 -29.83 -56.64
C THR A 90 -34.47 -31.01 -57.36
N LEU A 91 -35.07 -31.51 -58.43
CA LEU A 91 -34.46 -32.50 -59.33
C LEU A 91 -33.90 -31.78 -60.55
N ILE A 92 -32.63 -32.00 -60.84
CA ILE A 92 -31.87 -31.35 -61.88
C ILE A 92 -31.29 -32.41 -62.80
N ASN A 93 -31.46 -32.27 -64.08
CA ASN A 93 -30.87 -33.15 -65.09
C ASN A 93 -29.36 -32.90 -65.24
N GLY A 94 -28.60 -33.84 -65.81
CA GLY A 94 -27.13 -33.71 -65.97
C GLY A 94 -26.68 -32.49 -66.82
N ASP A 95 -27.56 -31.93 -67.66
CA ASP A 95 -27.33 -30.70 -68.39
C ASP A 95 -27.64 -29.41 -67.63
N GLY A 96 -28.10 -29.52 -66.38
CA GLY A 96 -28.49 -28.40 -65.51
C GLY A 96 -29.96 -27.99 -65.68
N THR A 97 -30.76 -28.66 -66.48
CA THR A 97 -32.19 -28.37 -66.61
C THR A 97 -32.94 -28.81 -65.38
N VAL A 98 -33.78 -27.97 -64.81
CA VAL A 98 -34.59 -28.31 -63.64
C VAL A 98 -35.81 -29.09 -64.06
N LEU A 99 -35.91 -30.34 -63.62
CA LEU A 99 -37.04 -31.24 -63.90
C LEU A 99 -38.20 -31.05 -62.90
N PHE A 100 -37.89 -30.70 -61.70
CA PHE A 100 -38.85 -30.45 -60.63
C PHE A 100 -38.29 -29.53 -59.56
N ASP A 101 -39.12 -28.69 -58.99
CA ASP A 101 -38.83 -27.90 -57.80
C ASP A 101 -40.05 -27.80 -56.92
N SER A 102 -39.98 -28.26 -55.70
CA SER A 102 -41.13 -28.39 -54.78
C SER A 102 -41.76 -27.05 -54.38
N LYS A 103 -41.05 -25.92 -54.55
CA LYS A 103 -41.60 -24.57 -54.24
C LYS A 103 -42.13 -23.83 -55.46
N THR A 104 -41.78 -24.22 -56.65
CA THR A 104 -42.13 -23.49 -57.88
C THR A 104 -42.91 -24.30 -58.92
N SER A 105 -42.73 -25.63 -58.94
CA SER A 105 -43.46 -26.49 -59.87
C SER A 105 -44.91 -26.66 -59.42
N ALA A 106 -45.85 -26.47 -60.34
CA ALA A 106 -47.26 -26.72 -60.08
C ALA A 106 -47.56 -28.25 -60.18
N LEU A 107 -48.16 -28.82 -59.19
CA LEU A 107 -48.55 -30.22 -59.11
C LEU A 107 -50.02 -30.36 -59.45
N VAL A 108 -50.37 -31.22 -60.38
CA VAL A 108 -51.77 -31.57 -60.74
C VAL A 108 -52.09 -32.93 -60.13
N TYR A 109 -53.14 -32.97 -59.35
CA TYR A 109 -53.57 -34.18 -58.68
C TYR A 109 -54.83 -34.78 -59.33
N ASP A 110 -54.91 -36.08 -59.42
CA ASP A 110 -56.12 -36.80 -59.83
C ASP A 110 -57.17 -36.89 -58.72
N ALA A 111 -58.36 -37.51 -59.02
CA ALA A 111 -59.44 -37.73 -58.07
C ALA A 111 -59.06 -38.62 -56.87
N ALA A 112 -58.01 -39.43 -56.99
CA ALA A 112 -57.46 -40.27 -55.96
C ALA A 112 -56.32 -39.55 -55.15
N ASN A 113 -56.12 -38.28 -55.40
CA ASN A 113 -55.08 -37.45 -54.78
C ASN A 113 -53.64 -37.96 -55.11
N THR A 114 -53.48 -38.58 -56.26
CA THR A 114 -52.18 -39.00 -56.84
C THR A 114 -51.70 -37.92 -57.81
N VAL A 115 -50.40 -37.67 -57.88
CA VAL A 115 -49.84 -36.67 -58.83
C VAL A 115 -50.01 -37.16 -60.27
N TYR A 116 -50.85 -36.48 -60.99
CA TYR A 116 -51.10 -36.79 -62.40
C TYR A 116 -50.12 -36.15 -63.36
N ALA A 117 -49.76 -34.90 -63.13
CA ALA A 117 -48.79 -34.17 -63.95
C ALA A 117 -47.97 -33.18 -63.10
N VAL A 118 -46.74 -32.95 -63.50
CA VAL A 118 -45.92 -31.86 -63.02
C VAL A 118 -45.93 -30.82 -64.15
N MET A 119 -46.51 -29.66 -63.92
CA MET A 119 -46.48 -28.61 -64.89
C MET A 119 -45.12 -27.95 -64.89
N ASP A 120 -44.48 -27.94 -66.06
CA ASP A 120 -43.21 -27.26 -66.26
C ASP A 120 -43.45 -25.76 -66.35
N SER A 121 -43.04 -25.03 -65.37
CA SER A 121 -42.81 -23.61 -65.49
C SER A 121 -41.39 -23.47 -66.01
N HIS A 122 -41.12 -22.67 -67.02
CA HIS A 122 -39.77 -22.41 -67.58
C HIS A 122 -38.80 -22.02 -66.43
N LEU A 123 -38.25 -23.03 -65.76
CA LEU A 123 -37.34 -22.88 -64.69
C LEU A 123 -35.96 -22.56 -65.27
N PRO A 124 -35.25 -21.51 -64.75
CA PRO A 124 -33.90 -21.22 -65.20
C PRO A 124 -32.98 -22.41 -65.02
N SER A 125 -32.01 -22.58 -65.90
CA SER A 125 -30.99 -23.63 -65.76
C SER A 125 -30.19 -23.43 -64.48
N HIS A 126 -29.89 -24.52 -63.80
CA HIS A 126 -29.04 -24.55 -62.60
C HIS A 126 -27.63 -25.07 -62.88
N ALA A 127 -27.20 -25.10 -64.15
CA ALA A 127 -25.87 -25.58 -64.57
C ALA A 127 -24.73 -24.79 -63.90
N ASP A 128 -24.92 -23.49 -63.63
CA ASP A 128 -23.90 -22.61 -63.04
C ASP A 128 -23.91 -22.64 -61.51
N ARG A 129 -24.77 -23.44 -60.92
CA ARG A 129 -24.87 -23.48 -59.45
C ARG A 129 -23.71 -24.27 -58.83
N PRO A 130 -22.97 -23.74 -57.82
CA PRO A 130 -21.81 -24.41 -57.25
C PRO A 130 -22.16 -25.75 -56.62
N GLU A 131 -23.32 -25.90 -55.98
CA GLU A 131 -23.80 -27.15 -55.41
C GLU A 131 -24.07 -28.21 -56.50
N PHE A 132 -24.54 -27.83 -57.69
CA PHE A 132 -24.77 -28.72 -58.82
C PHE A 132 -23.44 -29.18 -59.42
N GLN A 133 -22.54 -28.25 -59.74
CA GLN A 133 -21.24 -28.53 -60.32
C GLN A 133 -20.39 -29.45 -59.44
N GLN A 134 -20.34 -29.16 -58.14
CA GLN A 134 -19.61 -29.95 -57.21
C GLN A 134 -20.24 -31.36 -57.02
N ALA A 135 -21.57 -31.47 -56.94
CA ALA A 135 -22.24 -32.77 -56.84
C ALA A 135 -22.02 -33.59 -58.09
N MET A 136 -21.98 -32.99 -59.26
CA MET A 136 -21.66 -33.70 -60.52
C MET A 136 -20.22 -34.22 -60.55
N ALA A 137 -19.26 -33.51 -59.96
CA ALA A 137 -17.84 -33.90 -59.91
C ALA A 137 -17.59 -34.92 -58.81
N ASP A 138 -18.03 -34.62 -57.56
CA ASP A 138 -17.60 -35.36 -56.34
C ASP A 138 -18.68 -36.34 -55.82
N GLY A 139 -19.88 -36.34 -56.46
CA GLY A 139 -21.01 -37.18 -56.04
C GLY A 139 -21.95 -36.52 -55.04
N THR A 140 -21.43 -35.64 -54.17
CA THR A 140 -22.20 -34.86 -53.19
C THR A 140 -21.64 -33.46 -53.04
N ALA A 141 -22.46 -32.53 -52.64
CA ALA A 141 -22.05 -31.14 -52.37
C ALA A 141 -22.88 -30.54 -51.24
N SER A 142 -22.27 -29.71 -50.41
CA SER A 142 -22.96 -28.90 -49.39
C SER A 142 -22.52 -27.44 -49.54
N VAL A 143 -23.47 -26.55 -49.77
CA VAL A 143 -23.20 -25.13 -50.03
C VAL A 143 -24.26 -24.26 -49.39
N THR A 144 -23.81 -23.23 -48.63
CA THR A 144 -24.70 -22.17 -48.12
C THR A 144 -24.61 -20.96 -49.02
N ARG A 145 -25.72 -20.50 -49.53
CA ARG A 145 -25.80 -19.26 -50.31
C ARG A 145 -27.18 -18.62 -50.26
N GLU A 146 -27.26 -17.36 -50.62
CA GLU A 146 -28.54 -16.67 -50.77
C GLU A 146 -29.33 -17.29 -51.96
N SER A 147 -30.57 -17.70 -51.64
CA SER A 147 -31.47 -18.21 -52.65
C SER A 147 -32.05 -17.06 -53.47
N GLU A 148 -31.81 -17.06 -54.81
CA GLU A 148 -32.36 -16.05 -55.71
C GLU A 148 -33.88 -16.05 -55.75
N THR A 149 -34.50 -17.17 -55.50
CA THR A 149 -35.94 -17.37 -55.52
C THR A 149 -36.63 -16.91 -54.23
N VAL A 150 -35.97 -17.17 -53.09
CA VAL A 150 -36.56 -16.90 -51.76
C VAL A 150 -35.93 -15.67 -51.10
N ARG A 151 -34.79 -15.17 -51.59
CA ARG A 151 -33.98 -14.06 -51.02
C ARG A 151 -33.67 -14.26 -49.55
N ARG A 152 -33.32 -15.50 -49.18
CA ARG A 152 -32.87 -15.90 -47.85
C ARG A 152 -31.62 -16.75 -47.97
N GLU A 153 -30.78 -16.74 -46.97
CA GLU A 153 -29.70 -17.70 -46.86
C GLU A 153 -30.30 -19.11 -46.75
N THR A 154 -29.97 -19.95 -47.71
CA THR A 154 -30.46 -21.33 -47.81
C THR A 154 -29.25 -22.24 -47.83
N HIS A 155 -29.28 -23.28 -47.01
CA HIS A 155 -28.29 -24.34 -47.01
C HIS A 155 -28.76 -25.41 -47.99
N TYR A 156 -27.93 -25.73 -48.97
CA TYR A 156 -28.23 -26.68 -49.99
C TYR A 156 -27.31 -27.90 -49.83
N TYR A 157 -27.92 -29.08 -49.86
CA TYR A 157 -27.21 -30.35 -49.99
C TYR A 157 -27.64 -31.00 -51.34
N ALA A 158 -26.68 -31.38 -52.16
CA ALA A 158 -26.91 -31.94 -53.47
C ALA A 158 -26.27 -33.33 -53.57
N VAL A 159 -27.00 -34.27 -54.14
CA VAL A 159 -26.55 -35.67 -54.34
C VAL A 159 -26.73 -36.02 -55.82
N ARG A 160 -25.65 -36.51 -56.40
CA ARG A 160 -25.68 -37.09 -57.76
C ARG A 160 -26.30 -38.48 -57.75
N ILE A 161 -27.21 -38.72 -58.70
CA ILE A 161 -27.90 -39.98 -58.89
C ILE A 161 -27.61 -40.46 -60.33
N ASP A 162 -26.88 -41.55 -60.47
CA ASP A 162 -26.66 -42.14 -61.77
C ASP A 162 -27.85 -43.06 -62.11
N THR A 163 -28.62 -42.68 -63.15
CA THR A 163 -29.78 -43.39 -63.65
C THR A 163 -29.50 -43.95 -65.05
N PRO A 164 -30.30 -44.88 -65.52
CA PRO A 164 -30.10 -45.43 -66.90
C PRO A 164 -30.25 -44.37 -68.01
N ASP A 165 -31.00 -43.29 -67.74
CA ASP A 165 -31.26 -42.18 -68.63
C ASP A 165 -30.18 -41.07 -68.56
N GLY A 166 -29.19 -41.21 -67.71
CA GLY A 166 -28.13 -40.23 -67.45
C GLY A 166 -27.97 -39.82 -66.01
N ALA A 167 -26.97 -38.98 -65.75
CA ALA A 167 -26.77 -38.45 -64.40
C ALA A 167 -27.79 -37.35 -64.07
N GLN A 168 -28.35 -37.41 -62.88
CA GLN A 168 -29.25 -36.40 -62.31
C GLN A 168 -28.75 -35.95 -60.95
N VAL A 169 -29.16 -34.80 -60.46
CA VAL A 169 -28.80 -34.28 -59.13
C VAL A 169 -30.09 -33.97 -58.35
N LEU A 170 -30.23 -34.63 -57.22
CA LEU A 170 -31.25 -34.25 -56.23
C LEU A 170 -30.64 -33.25 -55.27
N ARG A 171 -31.20 -32.03 -55.27
CA ARG A 171 -30.82 -30.97 -54.33
C ARG A 171 -31.91 -30.81 -53.29
N VAL A 172 -31.52 -30.84 -52.02
CA VAL A 172 -32.36 -30.53 -50.87
C VAL A 172 -31.89 -29.20 -50.26
N GLY A 173 -32.80 -28.32 -49.95
CA GLY A 173 -32.46 -27.03 -49.40
C GLY A 173 -33.36 -26.67 -48.23
N GLU A 174 -32.76 -26.07 -47.21
CA GLU A 174 -33.50 -25.53 -46.06
C GLU A 174 -33.09 -24.08 -45.80
N ASP A 175 -34.07 -23.26 -45.55
CA ASP A 175 -33.80 -21.85 -45.25
C ASP A 175 -33.14 -21.76 -43.85
N ILE A 176 -31.92 -21.23 -43.81
CA ILE A 176 -31.31 -20.95 -42.53
C ILE A 176 -32.07 -19.80 -41.89
N ALA A 177 -32.80 -20.10 -40.80
CA ALA A 177 -33.46 -19.07 -40.05
C ALA A 177 -32.40 -18.04 -39.61
N SER A 178 -32.60 -16.80 -40.06
CA SER A 178 -31.74 -15.69 -39.66
C SER A 178 -31.52 -15.73 -38.16
N ILE A 179 -30.27 -15.56 -37.71
CA ILE A 179 -29.89 -15.45 -36.28
C ILE A 179 -30.87 -14.57 -35.52
N TRP A 180 -31.42 -13.56 -36.19
CA TRP A 180 -32.45 -12.65 -35.67
C TRP A 180 -33.82 -13.30 -35.47
N GLY A 181 -34.22 -14.29 -36.24
CA GLY A 181 -35.49 -15.01 -36.07
C GLY A 181 -35.46 -16.00 -34.89
N LEU A 182 -34.35 -16.73 -34.72
CA LEU A 182 -34.14 -17.62 -33.57
C LEU A 182 -33.84 -16.85 -32.28
N SER A 183 -33.36 -15.61 -32.37
CA SER A 183 -32.99 -14.79 -31.22
C SER A 183 -34.18 -14.17 -30.49
N THR A 184 -35.37 -14.05 -31.13
CA THR A 184 -36.52 -13.39 -30.49
C THR A 184 -37.00 -14.15 -29.22
N ASP A 185 -36.91 -15.48 -29.18
CA ASP A 185 -37.35 -16.28 -28.06
C ASP A 185 -36.26 -16.48 -27.00
N THR A 186 -35.00 -16.49 -27.43
CA THR A 186 -33.85 -16.72 -26.50
C THR A 186 -33.24 -15.44 -25.96
N LEU A 187 -33.37 -14.32 -26.69
CA LEU A 187 -32.80 -13.01 -26.31
C LEU A 187 -33.29 -12.53 -24.94
N PRO A 188 -34.58 -12.57 -24.57
CA PRO A 188 -35.05 -12.12 -23.27
C PRO A 188 -34.46 -12.96 -22.13
N LEU A 189 -34.29 -14.28 -22.32
CA LEU A 189 -33.66 -15.16 -21.33
C LEU A 189 -32.19 -14.81 -21.14
N LEU A 190 -31.43 -14.55 -22.21
CA LEU A 190 -30.05 -14.12 -22.17
C LEU A 190 -29.90 -12.76 -21.48
N CYS A 191 -30.79 -11.81 -21.81
CA CYS A 191 -30.82 -10.50 -21.14
C CYS A 191 -31.14 -10.63 -19.65
N ALA A 192 -32.07 -11.47 -19.26
CA ALA A 192 -32.41 -11.73 -17.85
C ALA A 192 -31.21 -12.36 -17.11
N ALA A 193 -30.54 -13.34 -17.71
CA ALA A 193 -29.33 -13.94 -17.15
C ALA A 193 -28.19 -12.90 -16.97
N MET A 194 -27.99 -12.04 -17.96
CA MET A 194 -27.00 -10.97 -17.91
C MET A 194 -27.29 -9.98 -16.75
N VAL A 195 -28.54 -9.56 -16.60
CA VAL A 195 -28.96 -8.68 -15.48
C VAL A 195 -28.74 -9.34 -14.15
N LEU A 196 -29.04 -10.63 -14.03
CA LEU A 196 -28.85 -11.40 -12.79
C LEU A 196 -27.37 -11.54 -12.42
N ILE A 197 -26.48 -11.79 -13.40
CA ILE A 197 -25.03 -11.85 -13.19
C ILE A 197 -24.49 -10.48 -12.78
N LEU A 198 -24.92 -9.40 -13.40
CA LEU A 198 -24.49 -8.04 -13.03
C LEU A 198 -24.99 -7.67 -11.63
N ALA A 199 -26.23 -8.02 -11.29
CA ALA A 199 -26.76 -7.83 -9.93
C ALA A 199 -25.96 -8.63 -8.90
N ALA A 200 -25.68 -9.89 -9.15
CA ALA A 200 -24.85 -10.73 -8.28
C ALA A 200 -23.44 -10.17 -8.13
N ALA A 201 -22.79 -9.73 -9.21
CA ALA A 201 -21.46 -9.12 -9.19
C ALA A 201 -21.43 -7.81 -8.38
N THR A 202 -22.47 -6.96 -8.52
CA THR A 202 -22.58 -5.72 -7.74
C THR A 202 -22.81 -5.97 -6.26
N LEU A 203 -23.68 -6.93 -5.91
CA LEU A 203 -23.92 -7.34 -4.53
C LEU A 203 -22.66 -7.96 -3.89
N PHE A 204 -21.96 -8.84 -4.63
CA PHE A 204 -20.70 -9.43 -4.17
C PHE A 204 -19.63 -8.37 -3.96
N SER A 205 -19.48 -7.43 -4.90
CA SER A 205 -18.56 -6.31 -4.78
C SER A 205 -18.87 -5.43 -3.56
N TRP A 206 -20.14 -5.16 -3.30
CA TRP A 206 -20.58 -4.39 -2.13
C TRP A 206 -20.30 -5.15 -0.82
N TRP A 207 -20.60 -6.45 -0.76
CA TRP A 207 -20.32 -7.31 0.37
C TRP A 207 -18.82 -7.39 0.66
N LEU A 208 -17.98 -7.63 -0.38
CA LEU A 208 -16.54 -7.72 -0.27
C LEU A 208 -15.94 -6.40 0.24
N THR A 209 -16.41 -5.27 -0.30
CA THR A 209 -15.98 -3.93 0.12
C THR A 209 -16.29 -3.70 1.60
N ARG A 210 -17.51 -4.03 2.04
CA ARG A 210 -17.88 -3.91 3.45
C ARG A 210 -17.05 -4.81 4.35
N ARG A 211 -16.81 -6.03 3.94
CA ARG A 211 -16.09 -7.00 4.76
C ARG A 211 -14.58 -6.76 4.84
N MET A 212 -13.97 -6.28 3.76
CA MET A 212 -12.51 -6.09 3.71
C MET A 212 -12.04 -4.67 3.97
N VAL A 213 -12.75 -3.67 3.50
CA VAL A 213 -12.26 -2.28 3.52
C VAL A 213 -12.78 -1.49 4.72
N GLN A 214 -14.00 -1.73 5.18
CA GLN A 214 -14.53 -1.03 6.35
C GLN A 214 -13.72 -1.26 7.62
N PRO A 215 -13.27 -2.49 7.96
CA PRO A 215 -12.44 -2.73 9.13
C PRO A 215 -11.11 -2.02 9.08
N ILE A 216 -10.50 -1.89 7.87
CA ILE A 216 -9.24 -1.16 7.70
C ILE A 216 -9.43 0.35 7.95
N ASN A 217 -10.53 0.93 7.47
CA ASN A 217 -10.84 2.34 7.72
C ASN A 217 -11.13 2.60 9.21
N HIS A 218 -11.83 1.68 9.88
CA HIS A 218 -12.09 1.76 11.31
C HIS A 218 -10.81 1.71 12.14
N LEU A 219 -9.84 0.89 11.72
CA LEU A 219 -8.51 0.83 12.33
C LEU A 219 -7.78 2.19 12.23
N ALA A 220 -7.92 2.89 11.09
CA ALA A 220 -7.30 4.21 10.88
C ALA A 220 -7.93 5.32 11.73
N GLU A 221 -9.19 5.19 12.13
CA GLU A 221 -9.91 6.16 12.96
C GLU A 221 -9.74 5.89 14.46
N HIS A 222 -9.50 4.63 14.88
CA HIS A 222 -9.43 4.21 16.28
C HIS A 222 -8.09 3.56 16.62
N LEU A 223 -7.00 4.31 16.43
CA LEU A 223 -5.63 3.85 16.68
C LEU A 223 -5.31 3.57 18.17
N ASP A 224 -6.19 3.95 19.08
CA ASP A 224 -5.95 3.83 20.53
C ASP A 224 -6.23 2.42 21.10
N THR A 225 -6.96 1.58 20.36
CA THR A 225 -7.39 0.23 20.81
C THR A 225 -6.85 -0.90 19.91
N ILE A 226 -5.74 -0.66 19.22
CA ILE A 226 -5.23 -1.54 18.14
C ILE A 226 -4.93 -2.96 18.61
N GLU A 227 -4.48 -3.19 19.85
CA GLU A 227 -4.06 -4.54 20.28
C GLU A 227 -5.19 -5.56 20.38
N ALA A 228 -6.44 -5.10 20.58
CA ALA A 228 -7.59 -5.99 20.77
C ALA A 228 -8.43 -6.24 19.51
N ASP A 229 -8.30 -5.41 18.47
CA ASP A 229 -9.30 -5.35 17.39
C ASP A 229 -8.69 -5.28 15.98
N VAL A 230 -7.49 -5.86 15.76
CA VAL A 230 -6.89 -5.94 14.42
C VAL A 230 -7.62 -7.03 13.61
N PRO A 231 -8.38 -6.67 12.57
CA PRO A 231 -9.23 -7.62 11.85
C PRO A 231 -8.44 -8.65 11.02
N TYR A 232 -7.17 -8.37 10.73
CA TYR A 232 -6.30 -9.24 9.92
C TYR A 232 -4.89 -9.31 10.51
N GLN A 233 -4.34 -10.52 10.62
CA GLN A 233 -2.99 -10.76 11.19
C GLN A 233 -1.90 -10.02 10.43
N GLU A 234 -2.06 -9.84 9.12
CA GLU A 234 -1.12 -9.15 8.25
C GLU A 234 -1.00 -7.64 8.57
N LEU A 235 -1.99 -7.05 9.23
CA LEU A 235 -1.99 -5.65 9.62
C LEU A 235 -1.34 -5.40 11.00
N ILE A 236 -1.07 -6.43 11.79
CA ILE A 236 -0.46 -6.32 13.13
C ILE A 236 0.90 -5.58 13.10
N PRO A 237 1.84 -5.90 12.18
CA PRO A 237 3.11 -5.19 12.12
C PRO A 237 2.94 -3.69 11.82
N LEU A 238 2.04 -3.36 10.88
CA LEU A 238 1.75 -1.96 10.52
C LEU A 238 1.11 -1.22 11.70
N ALA A 239 0.15 -1.83 12.36
CA ALA A 239 -0.52 -1.27 13.52
C ALA A 239 0.47 -0.96 14.67
N ARG A 240 1.37 -1.90 14.98
CA ARG A 240 2.43 -1.70 15.98
C ARG A 240 3.38 -0.57 15.61
N THR A 241 3.78 -0.48 14.33
CA THR A 241 4.67 0.59 13.88
C THR A 241 4.03 1.97 14.05
N ILE A 242 2.76 2.11 13.67
CA ILE A 242 2.00 3.36 13.80
C ILE A 242 1.84 3.73 15.29
N GLN A 243 1.51 2.75 16.15
CA GLN A 243 1.35 2.96 17.58
C GLN A 243 2.66 3.39 18.24
N THR A 244 3.78 2.75 17.87
CA THR A 244 5.10 3.10 18.38
C THR A 244 5.50 4.52 17.95
N ASP A 245 5.29 4.88 16.67
CA ASP A 245 5.60 6.21 16.15
C ASP A 245 4.75 7.29 16.84
N ARG A 246 3.46 7.03 17.04
CA ARG A 246 2.56 7.93 17.75
C ARG A 246 3.00 8.14 19.20
N LYS A 247 3.29 7.05 19.92
CA LYS A 247 3.77 7.13 21.30
C LYS A 247 5.06 7.94 21.41
N LEU A 248 6.00 7.69 20.50
CA LEU A 248 7.24 8.47 20.41
C LEU A 248 6.97 9.97 20.19
N ARG A 249 6.01 10.31 19.34
CA ARG A 249 5.62 11.72 19.10
C ARG A 249 4.97 12.35 20.32
N GLU A 250 4.05 11.64 20.98
CA GLU A 250 3.39 12.12 22.19
C GLU A 250 4.39 12.33 23.35
N ASP A 251 5.31 11.38 23.52
CA ASP A 251 6.40 11.49 24.52
C ASP A 251 7.31 12.69 24.19
N ASN A 252 7.67 12.89 22.92
CA ASN A 252 8.47 14.04 22.48
C ASN A 252 7.74 15.37 22.68
N GLU A 253 6.44 15.46 22.36
CA GLU A 253 5.65 16.67 22.61
C GLU A 253 5.54 16.98 24.10
N THR A 254 5.34 15.97 24.93
CA THR A 254 5.28 16.12 26.38
C THR A 254 6.60 16.61 26.92
N MET A 255 7.71 16.01 26.54
CA MET A 255 9.06 16.46 26.91
C MET A 255 9.33 17.91 26.48
N ARG A 256 8.90 18.28 25.27
CA ARG A 256 9.04 19.66 24.76
C ARG A 256 8.22 20.67 25.56
N ARG A 257 6.97 20.32 25.93
CA ARG A 257 6.12 21.18 26.77
C ARG A 257 6.70 21.37 28.15
N GLU A 258 7.14 20.29 28.80
CA GLU A 258 7.78 20.31 30.12
C GLU A 258 9.08 21.13 30.09
N PHE A 259 9.90 20.93 29.04
CA PHE A 259 11.12 21.73 28.85
C PHE A 259 10.81 23.22 28.78
N THR A 260 9.86 23.64 27.93
CA THR A 260 9.47 25.06 27.79
C THR A 260 8.94 25.66 29.10
N ALA A 261 8.12 24.89 29.81
CA ALA A 261 7.59 25.31 31.12
C ALA A 261 8.71 25.47 32.16
N ASN A 262 9.63 24.52 32.23
CA ASN A 262 10.76 24.55 33.18
C ASN A 262 11.73 25.67 32.86
N VAL A 263 12.07 25.94 31.58
CA VAL A 263 12.88 27.08 31.15
C VAL A 263 12.24 28.39 31.63
N SER A 264 10.95 28.54 31.36
CA SER A 264 10.21 29.78 31.76
C SER A 264 10.26 29.99 33.26
N HIS A 265 10.08 28.93 34.05
CA HIS A 265 10.15 28.99 35.51
C HIS A 265 11.55 29.32 36.05
N GLU A 266 12.59 28.67 35.52
CA GLU A 266 13.98 28.87 35.97
C GLU A 266 14.55 30.22 35.53
N LEU A 267 14.01 30.85 34.47
CA LEU A 267 14.36 32.21 34.05
C LEU A 267 13.57 33.28 34.87
N LYS A 268 12.28 33.05 35.18
CA LYS A 268 11.44 34.02 35.88
C LYS A 268 11.95 34.29 37.30
N THR A 269 12.40 33.26 38.00
CA THR A 269 12.83 33.41 39.42
C THR A 269 14.03 34.37 39.59
N PRO A 270 15.17 34.19 38.90
CA PRO A 270 16.29 35.12 39.02
C PRO A 270 15.94 36.53 38.49
N LEU A 271 15.16 36.59 37.40
CA LEU A 271 14.72 37.87 36.85
C LEU A 271 13.89 38.68 37.86
N THR A 272 12.96 38.05 38.57
CA THR A 272 12.17 38.70 39.64
C THR A 272 13.07 39.16 40.78
N SER A 273 14.09 38.37 41.16
CA SER A 273 15.04 38.76 42.20
C SER A 273 15.91 39.96 41.78
N ILE A 274 16.41 39.95 40.52
CA ILE A 274 17.20 41.09 39.97
C ILE A 274 16.34 42.33 39.97
N SER A 275 15.12 42.27 39.41
CA SER A 275 14.20 43.40 39.36
C SER A 275 13.88 43.94 40.74
N GLY A 276 13.55 43.08 41.70
CA GLY A 276 13.22 43.50 43.09
C GLY A 276 14.40 44.17 43.82
N TYR A 277 15.63 43.65 43.70
CA TYR A 277 16.78 44.30 44.30
C TYR A 277 17.15 45.62 43.60
N ALA A 278 17.00 45.68 42.26
CA ALA A 278 17.22 46.89 41.50
C ALA A 278 16.22 48.00 41.88
N GLU A 279 14.92 47.67 42.02
CA GLU A 279 13.86 48.56 42.41
C GLU A 279 14.06 49.11 43.83
N LEU A 280 14.51 48.26 44.78
CA LEU A 280 14.84 48.72 46.14
C LEU A 280 15.99 49.73 46.15
N ILE A 281 16.99 49.56 45.26
CA ILE A 281 18.10 50.53 45.11
C ILE A 281 17.60 51.82 44.47
N GLU A 282 16.83 51.72 43.38
CA GLU A 282 16.33 52.84 42.57
C GLU A 282 15.39 53.76 43.38
N THR A 283 14.48 53.15 44.12
CA THR A 283 13.52 53.88 44.94
C THR A 283 14.08 54.47 46.26
N GLY A 284 15.34 54.19 46.53
CA GLY A 284 16.01 54.64 47.76
C GLY A 284 15.52 53.97 49.05
N MET A 285 14.79 52.83 48.90
CA MET A 285 14.38 51.98 50.02
C MET A 285 15.52 51.13 50.59
N ALA A 286 16.57 50.91 49.82
CA ALA A 286 17.77 50.27 50.29
C ALA A 286 18.62 51.22 51.17
N LYS A 287 19.01 50.75 52.34
CA LYS A 287 19.96 51.56 53.17
C LYS A 287 21.32 51.57 52.41
N PRO A 288 22.08 52.68 52.50
CA PRO A 288 23.37 52.78 51.82
C PRO A 288 24.34 51.68 52.12
N ALA A 289 24.30 51.07 53.30
CA ALA A 289 25.09 49.92 53.70
C ALA A 289 24.69 48.60 53.00
N ASP A 290 23.43 48.49 52.56
CA ASP A 290 22.90 47.26 51.92
C ASP A 290 23.07 47.29 50.40
N VAL A 291 23.29 48.45 49.75
CA VAL A 291 23.44 48.64 48.33
C VAL A 291 24.53 47.69 47.73
N PRO A 292 25.74 47.59 48.31
CA PRO A 292 26.74 46.67 47.80
C PRO A 292 26.30 45.19 47.87
N THR A 293 25.54 44.84 48.92
CA THR A 293 25.01 43.47 49.07
C THR A 293 23.94 43.16 48.02
N PHE A 294 23.03 44.11 47.73
CA PHE A 294 22.02 43.96 46.68
C PHE A 294 22.65 43.91 45.29
N ALA A 295 23.64 44.79 45.04
CA ALA A 295 24.39 44.73 43.77
C ALA A 295 25.12 43.40 43.57
N ALA A 296 25.73 42.85 44.62
CA ALA A 296 26.35 41.51 44.55
C ALA A 296 25.35 40.40 44.29
N ARG A 297 24.13 40.49 44.86
CA ARG A 297 23.03 39.53 44.61
C ARG A 297 22.53 39.65 43.17
N ILE A 298 22.32 40.86 42.65
CA ILE A 298 21.97 41.08 41.22
C ILE A 298 23.01 40.44 40.30
N HIS A 299 24.27 40.73 40.56
CA HIS A 299 25.38 40.17 39.77
C HIS A 299 25.40 38.66 39.79
N LYS A 300 25.21 38.04 40.97
CA LYS A 300 25.15 36.58 41.12
C LYS A 300 24.00 35.95 40.33
N GLU A 301 22.78 36.55 40.39
CA GLU A 301 21.62 36.04 39.66
C GLU A 301 21.78 36.25 38.15
N ALA A 302 22.38 37.35 37.69
CA ALA A 302 22.72 37.58 36.29
C ALA A 302 23.70 36.54 35.75
N GLN A 303 24.78 36.23 36.49
CA GLN A 303 25.73 35.18 36.11
C GLN A 303 25.04 33.81 36.01
N ARG A 304 24.14 33.50 36.94
CA ARG A 304 23.33 32.27 36.92
C ARG A 304 22.45 32.18 35.67
N MET A 305 21.83 33.31 35.25
CA MET A 305 20.99 33.36 34.03
C MET A 305 21.84 33.13 32.77
N ILE A 306 23.04 33.74 32.71
CA ILE A 306 23.95 33.53 31.57
C ILE A 306 24.33 32.04 31.44
N ALA A 307 24.69 31.40 32.56
CA ALA A 307 25.01 29.96 32.56
C ALA A 307 23.79 29.12 32.08
N LEU A 308 22.59 29.45 32.61
CA LEU A 308 21.37 28.72 32.22
C LEU A 308 21.04 28.87 30.73
N VAL A 309 21.18 30.07 30.15
CA VAL A 309 20.94 30.33 28.74
C VAL A 309 21.99 29.57 27.89
N SER A 310 23.27 29.59 28.31
CA SER A 310 24.30 28.81 27.63
C SER A 310 24.01 27.31 27.60
N ASP A 311 23.61 26.73 28.74
CA ASP A 311 23.24 25.32 28.85
C ASP A 311 22.04 24.97 27.96
N ILE A 312 21.03 25.89 27.84
CA ILE A 312 19.86 25.71 26.99
C ILE A 312 20.23 25.73 25.51
N LEU A 313 21.04 26.72 25.08
CA LEU A 313 21.49 26.81 23.68
C LEU A 313 22.25 25.58 23.27
N GLN A 314 23.15 25.13 24.09
CA GLN A 314 23.96 23.96 23.87
C GLN A 314 23.13 22.68 23.78
N LEU A 315 22.17 22.48 24.69
CA LEU A 315 21.26 21.36 24.63
C LEU A 315 20.40 21.40 23.36
N SER A 316 20.01 22.60 22.89
CA SER A 316 19.26 22.78 21.65
C SER A 316 20.10 22.41 20.41
N GLU A 317 21.40 22.76 20.39
CA GLU A 317 22.31 22.36 19.33
C GLU A 317 22.51 20.84 19.27
N LEU A 318 22.69 20.24 20.43
CA LEU A 318 22.81 18.78 20.57
C LEU A 318 21.55 18.05 20.10
N ASP A 319 20.35 18.54 20.43
CA ASP A 319 19.05 18.00 19.97
C ASP A 319 18.89 18.10 18.44
N SER A 320 19.33 19.22 17.84
CA SER A 320 19.25 19.41 16.38
C SER A 320 20.15 18.45 15.60
N THR A 321 21.31 18.14 16.16
CA THR A 321 22.27 17.17 15.57
C THR A 321 21.72 15.74 15.60
N GLN A 322 20.95 15.40 16.62
CA GLN A 322 20.30 14.08 16.74
C GLN A 322 19.07 13.93 15.82
N ALA A 323 18.31 15.02 15.59
CA ALA A 323 17.11 15.00 14.73
C ALA A 323 17.47 14.92 13.24
N SER A 324 18.59 15.53 12.83
CA SER A 324 19.15 15.36 11.50
C SER A 324 19.93 14.05 11.44
N HIS A 325 19.27 12.96 11.04
CA HIS A 325 19.92 11.69 10.66
C HIS A 325 20.88 11.83 9.46
N SER A 326 21.12 13.03 8.99
CA SER A 326 22.11 13.36 7.97
C SER A 326 23.47 13.49 8.66
N ARG A 327 24.29 12.48 8.51
CA ARG A 327 25.73 12.46 8.81
C ARG A 327 26.55 13.61 8.19
N GLU A 328 25.93 14.65 7.68
CA GLU A 328 26.58 15.72 6.91
C GLU A 328 26.95 17.00 7.69
N THR A 329 26.49 17.15 8.96
CA THR A 329 27.08 18.15 9.88
C THR A 329 27.86 17.42 10.97
N VAL A 330 28.79 16.61 10.54
CA VAL A 330 29.72 15.92 11.44
C VAL A 330 30.70 16.95 11.97
N THR A 331 30.55 17.35 13.22
CA THR A 331 31.70 17.70 14.05
C THR A 331 32.71 16.58 13.82
N GLU A 332 33.86 16.87 13.19
CA GLU A 332 34.82 15.84 12.80
C GLU A 332 35.26 15.08 14.05
N PHE A 333 34.80 13.85 14.17
CA PHE A 333 35.25 12.96 15.23
C PHE A 333 36.71 12.61 14.95
N ALA A 334 37.60 13.17 15.77
CA ALA A 334 39.04 12.93 15.72
C ALA A 334 39.49 12.02 16.88
N PRO A 335 40.65 11.40 16.82
CA PRO A 335 41.25 10.74 17.99
C PRO A 335 41.55 11.78 19.08
N VAL A 336 40.98 11.61 20.26
CA VAL A 336 41.17 12.48 21.42
C VAL A 336 41.88 11.70 22.51
N ASP A 337 42.96 12.26 23.03
CA ASP A 337 43.68 11.74 24.19
C ASP A 337 42.90 12.09 25.48
N LEU A 338 42.26 11.07 26.08
CA LEU A 338 41.53 11.24 27.32
C LEU A 338 42.43 11.60 28.51
N ALA A 339 43.67 11.10 28.55
CA ALA A 339 44.59 11.42 29.64
C ALA A 339 44.97 12.90 29.66
N ALA A 340 45.24 13.48 28.49
CA ALA A 340 45.46 14.91 28.34
C ALA A 340 44.22 15.74 28.71
N LEU A 341 43.03 15.34 28.23
CA LEU A 341 41.77 16.02 28.50
C LEU A 341 41.41 16.01 29.99
N VAL A 342 41.56 14.88 30.69
CA VAL A 342 41.27 14.78 32.12
C VAL A 342 42.21 15.61 32.94
N LYS A 343 43.53 15.66 32.61
CA LYS A 343 44.51 16.55 33.26
C LYS A 343 44.12 18.01 33.13
N GLU A 344 43.77 18.45 31.92
CA GLU A 344 43.33 19.79 31.63
C GLU A 344 42.06 20.14 32.43
N THR A 345 41.07 19.25 32.46
CA THR A 345 39.84 19.41 33.27
C THR A 345 40.15 19.55 34.74
N ALA A 346 41.06 18.70 35.30
CA ALA A 346 41.45 18.78 36.71
C ALA A 346 42.13 20.12 37.04
N GLN A 347 43.03 20.60 36.12
CA GLN A 347 43.67 21.90 36.29
C GLN A 347 42.68 23.06 36.30
N ASN A 348 41.72 23.08 35.35
CA ASN A 348 40.72 24.12 35.24
C ASN A 348 39.77 24.12 36.46
N MET A 349 39.46 22.96 37.05
CA MET A 349 38.56 22.82 38.17
C MET A 349 39.25 23.00 39.55
N THR A 350 40.57 23.10 39.59
CA THR A 350 41.33 23.23 40.86
C THR A 350 40.88 24.44 41.70
N VAL A 351 40.59 25.58 41.04
CA VAL A 351 40.16 26.80 41.75
C VAL A 351 38.77 26.60 42.37
N ASN A 352 37.85 25.96 41.64
CA ASN A 352 36.49 25.67 42.12
C ASN A 352 36.54 24.66 43.30
N ALA A 353 37.35 23.63 43.22
CA ALA A 353 37.54 22.63 44.25
C ALA A 353 38.08 23.26 45.55
N ARG A 354 39.12 24.13 45.43
CA ARG A 354 39.65 24.88 46.57
C ARG A 354 38.61 25.78 47.24
N ARG A 355 37.77 26.47 46.45
CA ARG A 355 36.69 27.34 46.98
C ARG A 355 35.61 26.53 47.71
N ALA A 356 35.39 25.28 47.27
CA ALA A 356 34.47 24.34 47.91
C ALA A 356 35.09 23.55 49.09
N TYR A 357 36.38 23.77 49.39
CA TYR A 357 37.13 23.00 50.36
C TYR A 357 37.16 21.49 50.03
N VAL A 358 37.28 21.13 48.76
CA VAL A 358 37.32 19.78 48.24
C VAL A 358 38.71 19.49 47.64
N THR A 359 39.27 18.34 47.95
CA THR A 359 40.55 17.88 47.37
C THR A 359 40.24 17.22 46.02
N LEU A 360 40.87 17.72 44.93
CA LEU A 360 40.74 17.17 43.61
C LEU A 360 42.01 16.42 43.20
N GLN A 361 41.86 15.14 42.86
CA GLN A 361 42.95 14.26 42.43
C GLN A 361 42.62 13.64 41.07
N TYR A 362 43.66 13.14 40.39
CA TYR A 362 43.45 12.40 39.14
C TYR A 362 44.44 11.24 39.00
N ASP A 363 43.97 10.08 38.52
CA ASP A 363 44.74 8.92 38.08
C ASP A 363 44.42 8.64 36.60
N VAL A 364 45.35 8.99 35.72
CA VAL A 364 45.15 8.92 34.29
C VAL A 364 46.07 7.93 33.63
N LYS A 365 45.52 6.99 32.90
CA LYS A 365 46.23 6.03 32.04
C LYS A 365 45.99 6.38 30.59
N PRO A 366 46.91 6.10 29.69
CA PRO A 366 46.74 6.37 28.27
C PRO A 366 45.46 5.70 27.75
N ALA A 367 44.59 6.50 27.14
CA ALA A 367 43.38 6.04 26.49
C ALA A 367 42.99 7.05 25.39
N THR A 368 42.60 6.56 24.21
CA THR A 368 42.19 7.36 23.08
C THR A 368 40.73 7.03 22.71
N VAL A 369 39.96 8.07 22.44
CA VAL A 369 38.53 7.97 22.02
C VAL A 369 38.34 8.73 20.73
N ARG A 370 37.59 8.20 19.80
CA ARG A 370 37.12 8.97 18.63
C ARG A 370 35.94 9.84 19.03
N GLY A 371 36.07 11.16 18.90
CA GLY A 371 35.02 12.08 19.30
C GLY A 371 35.35 13.53 19.06
N SER A 372 34.45 14.41 19.45
CA SER A 372 34.66 15.85 19.51
C SER A 372 35.36 16.22 20.82
N ARG A 373 36.58 16.81 20.71
CA ARG A 373 37.36 17.25 21.89
C ARG A 373 36.54 18.20 22.78
N ASP A 374 35.80 19.14 22.18
CA ASP A 374 35.04 20.14 22.91
C ASP A 374 33.88 19.49 23.70
N GLN A 375 33.13 18.58 23.06
CA GLN A 375 32.04 17.86 23.73
C GLN A 375 32.56 16.93 24.83
N LEU A 376 33.68 16.21 24.60
CA LEU A 376 34.28 15.36 25.62
C LEU A 376 34.85 16.20 26.79
N SER A 377 35.43 17.37 26.53
CA SER A 377 35.87 18.32 27.56
C SER A 377 34.71 18.79 28.42
N GLU A 378 33.60 19.11 27.79
CA GLU A 378 32.37 19.52 28.46
C GLU A 378 31.76 18.41 29.31
N LEU A 379 31.71 17.18 28.80
CA LEU A 379 31.28 16.01 29.56
C LEU A 379 32.12 15.89 30.86
N ALA A 380 33.44 15.96 30.72
CA ALA A 380 34.34 15.85 31.83
C ALA A 380 34.18 17.01 32.85
N GLN A 381 34.01 18.25 32.36
CA GLN A 381 33.77 19.42 33.19
C GLN A 381 32.45 19.31 33.96
N ASN A 382 31.35 18.92 33.29
CA ASN A 382 30.04 18.76 33.94
C ASN A 382 30.04 17.70 35.03
N LEU A 383 30.69 16.56 34.79
CA LEU A 383 30.84 15.50 35.83
C LEU A 383 31.69 15.97 37.01
N CYS A 384 32.84 16.64 36.72
CA CYS A 384 33.71 17.14 37.75
C CYS A 384 33.07 18.27 38.57
N ASP A 385 32.35 19.24 37.91
CA ASP A 385 31.65 20.33 38.60
C ASP A 385 30.55 19.78 39.53
N ASN A 386 29.79 18.77 39.09
CA ASN A 386 28.80 18.11 39.93
C ASN A 386 29.43 17.44 41.12
N ALA A 387 30.53 16.70 40.97
CA ALA A 387 31.26 16.02 42.05
C ALA A 387 31.82 17.02 43.09
N ILE A 388 32.29 18.18 42.67
CA ILE A 388 32.77 19.25 43.56
C ILE A 388 31.58 19.91 44.26
N ARG A 389 30.54 20.28 43.55
CA ARG A 389 29.37 21.03 44.00
C ARG A 389 28.54 20.30 45.06
N TYR A 390 28.37 18.99 44.87
CA TYR A 390 27.57 18.15 45.78
C TYR A 390 28.42 17.42 46.80
N ASN A 391 29.70 17.85 46.95
CA ASN A 391 30.58 17.32 47.98
C ASN A 391 30.36 18.03 49.32
N ARG A 392 31.08 17.58 50.33
CA ARG A 392 31.15 18.15 51.67
C ARG A 392 32.52 18.84 51.86
N PRO A 393 32.57 19.90 52.68
CA PRO A 393 33.88 20.47 53.06
C PRO A 393 34.82 19.42 53.61
N GLY A 394 36.06 19.39 53.15
CA GLY A 394 37.04 18.34 53.48
C GLY A 394 36.90 17.03 52.70
N GLY A 395 35.95 16.98 51.76
CA GLY A 395 35.81 15.81 50.90
C GLY A 395 36.83 15.73 49.78
N HIS A 396 36.74 14.69 48.95
CA HIS A 396 37.61 14.49 47.80
C HIS A 396 36.82 14.13 46.55
N VAL A 397 37.40 14.44 45.41
CA VAL A 397 36.97 14.04 44.06
C VAL A 397 38.16 13.43 43.35
N GLU A 398 37.98 12.26 42.74
CA GLU A 398 39.00 11.60 41.95
C GLU A 398 38.52 11.42 40.51
N LEU A 399 39.34 11.86 39.56
CA LEU A 399 39.11 11.70 38.12
C LEU A 399 39.99 10.57 37.62
N ARG A 400 39.41 9.55 37.00
CA ARG A 400 40.16 8.43 36.42
C ARG A 400 39.87 8.26 34.95
N CYS A 401 40.87 7.92 34.16
CA CYS A 401 40.67 7.44 32.79
C CYS A 401 41.65 6.30 32.47
N GLY A 402 41.26 5.50 31.51
CA GLY A 402 42.05 4.36 31.07
C GLY A 402 41.31 3.45 30.12
N VAL A 403 41.82 2.25 29.94
CA VAL A 403 41.20 1.19 29.16
C VAL A 403 40.76 0.09 30.11
N GLY A 404 39.49 -0.27 30.07
CA GLY A 404 38.93 -1.32 30.91
C GLY A 404 39.42 -2.73 30.52
N ASN A 405 39.07 -3.73 31.33
CA ASN A 405 39.40 -5.13 31.05
C ASN A 405 38.76 -5.68 29.78
N ASP A 406 37.67 -5.05 29.34
CA ASP A 406 36.94 -5.29 28.07
C ASP A 406 37.61 -4.64 26.84
N GLY A 407 38.70 -3.88 27.09
CA GLY A 407 39.43 -3.12 26.06
C GLY A 407 38.73 -1.84 25.63
N CYS A 408 37.69 -1.38 26.33
CA CYS A 408 36.99 -0.15 26.08
C CYS A 408 37.59 1.03 26.85
N PRO A 409 37.81 2.20 26.22
CA PRO A 409 38.24 3.39 26.94
C PRO A 409 37.14 3.87 27.90
N TYR A 410 37.53 4.41 29.05
CA TYR A 410 36.59 4.96 30.02
C TYR A 410 37.09 6.27 30.64
N PHE A 411 36.16 7.07 31.09
CA PHE A 411 36.34 8.21 31.99
C PHE A 411 35.43 8.01 33.21
N GLU A 412 35.98 8.23 34.39
CA GLU A 412 35.28 8.01 35.66
C GLU A 412 35.52 9.17 36.61
N VAL A 413 34.48 9.58 37.31
CA VAL A 413 34.52 10.59 38.35
C VAL A 413 33.94 9.95 39.62
N GLU A 414 34.74 9.91 40.69
CA GLU A 414 34.34 9.42 42.01
C GLU A 414 34.39 10.55 43.04
N ASP A 415 33.36 10.70 43.82
CA ASP A 415 33.28 11.63 44.95
C ASP A 415 32.82 10.95 46.25
N ASN A 416 33.19 11.52 47.38
CA ASN A 416 32.72 11.11 48.70
C ASN A 416 31.68 12.11 49.27
N GLY A 417 30.89 12.71 48.43
CA GLY A 417 29.90 13.72 48.77
C GLY A 417 28.63 13.20 49.42
N ILE A 418 27.51 13.89 49.15
CA ILE A 418 26.21 13.59 49.77
C ILE A 418 25.56 12.32 49.22
N GLY A 419 25.94 11.87 48.01
CA GLY A 419 25.32 10.77 47.29
C GLY A 419 23.93 11.08 46.77
N ILE A 420 23.37 10.13 46.01
CA ILE A 420 22.08 10.25 45.29
C ILE A 420 21.13 9.16 45.80
N PRO A 421 19.92 9.50 46.27
CA PRO A 421 18.92 8.52 46.67
C PRO A 421 18.56 7.58 45.49
N GLN A 422 18.30 6.30 45.83
CA GLN A 422 18.06 5.27 44.81
C GLN A 422 16.90 5.62 43.88
N ASP A 423 15.80 6.19 44.39
CA ASP A 423 14.63 6.60 43.62
C ASP A 423 14.92 7.74 42.64
N SER A 424 16.04 8.44 42.82
CA SER A 424 16.46 9.58 42.00
C SER A 424 17.51 9.22 40.96
N GLN A 425 18.21 8.08 41.11
CA GLN A 425 19.37 7.73 40.26
C GLN A 425 19.02 7.58 38.75
N THR A 426 17.82 7.11 38.45
CA THR A 426 17.34 7.02 37.06
C THR A 426 16.98 8.37 36.47
N ARG A 427 16.56 9.32 37.34
CA ARG A 427 16.02 10.61 36.98
C ARG A 427 17.04 11.74 36.95
N VAL A 428 18.20 11.59 37.56
CA VAL A 428 19.22 12.66 37.64
C VAL A 428 19.75 13.10 36.26
N PHE A 429 19.53 12.28 35.22
CA PHE A 429 19.85 12.59 33.81
C PHE A 429 18.69 13.25 33.06
N GLU A 430 17.52 13.45 33.72
CA GLU A 430 16.40 14.20 33.15
C GLU A 430 16.71 15.71 33.18
N ARG A 431 16.21 16.46 32.18
CA ARG A 431 16.40 17.93 32.10
C ARG A 431 15.71 18.62 33.26
N PHE A 432 16.41 19.56 33.92
CA PHE A 432 15.94 20.31 35.08
C PHE A 432 15.63 19.48 36.34
N TYR A 433 15.95 18.17 36.32
CA TYR A 433 15.74 17.33 37.49
C TYR A 433 16.76 17.66 38.59
N ARG A 434 16.28 17.69 39.82
CA ARG A 434 17.08 18.00 41.01
C ARG A 434 16.49 17.22 42.18
N VAL A 435 17.34 16.52 42.93
CA VAL A 435 16.96 15.76 44.12
C VAL A 435 16.37 16.66 45.21
N ASP A 436 16.95 17.83 45.43
CA ASP A 436 16.49 18.85 46.36
C ASP A 436 16.52 20.24 45.75
N LYS A 437 15.32 20.78 45.46
CA LYS A 437 15.13 22.13 44.86
C LYS A 437 15.60 23.25 45.77
N SER A 438 15.56 23.09 47.10
CA SER A 438 15.90 24.14 48.05
C SER A 438 17.41 24.30 48.20
N ARG A 439 18.11 23.20 48.40
CA ARG A 439 19.56 23.17 48.58
C ARG A 439 20.34 23.54 47.33
N SER A 440 19.84 23.09 46.18
CA SER A 440 20.48 23.38 44.89
C SER A 440 20.26 24.84 44.40
N LYS A 441 19.29 25.58 44.93
CA LYS A 441 19.23 27.05 44.74
C LYS A 441 20.41 27.78 45.39
N ALA A 442 20.84 27.33 46.54
CA ALA A 442 22.02 27.88 47.23
C ALA A 442 23.32 27.59 46.48
N THR A 443 23.45 26.40 45.88
CA THR A 443 24.66 25.98 45.16
C THR A 443 24.67 26.41 43.66
N GLY A 444 23.59 26.94 43.10
CA GLY A 444 23.56 27.57 41.77
C GLY A 444 23.48 26.60 40.60
N GLY A 445 23.10 25.32 40.77
CA GLY A 445 22.99 24.36 39.69
C GLY A 445 21.79 24.60 38.77
N THR A 446 21.93 24.41 37.47
CA THR A 446 20.87 24.54 36.43
C THR A 446 19.99 23.32 36.33
N GLY A 447 20.48 22.13 36.72
CA GLY A 447 19.82 20.85 36.51
C GLY A 447 19.93 20.35 35.06
N LEU A 448 20.80 20.96 34.26
CA LEU A 448 21.04 20.58 32.86
C LEU A 448 22.35 19.80 32.66
N GLY A 449 23.35 19.96 33.54
CA GLY A 449 24.68 19.39 33.33
C GLY A 449 24.72 17.87 33.13
N LEU A 450 23.97 17.07 33.94
CA LEU A 450 23.90 15.60 33.71
C LEU A 450 23.07 15.22 32.49
N ALA A 451 22.09 16.04 32.11
CA ALA A 451 21.36 15.84 30.84
C ALA A 451 22.29 16.08 29.62
N ILE A 452 23.17 17.09 29.71
CA ILE A 452 24.22 17.34 28.70
C ILE A 452 25.20 16.16 28.65
N VAL A 453 25.65 15.65 29.79
CA VAL A 453 26.51 14.46 29.87
C VAL A 453 25.87 13.24 29.18
N LYS A 454 24.60 12.98 29.47
CA LYS A 454 23.84 11.90 28.81
C LYS A 454 23.77 12.09 27.30
N HIS A 455 23.54 13.30 26.84
CA HIS A 455 23.42 13.59 25.42
C HIS A 455 24.75 13.42 24.67
N ILE A 456 25.83 13.95 25.25
CA ILE A 456 27.18 13.77 24.71
C ILE A 456 27.59 12.29 24.68
N ALA A 457 27.28 11.53 25.74
CA ALA A 457 27.54 10.10 25.78
C ALA A 457 26.81 9.36 24.66
N LEU A 458 25.54 9.69 24.42
CA LEU A 458 24.73 9.11 23.31
C LEU A 458 25.35 9.43 21.93
N LEU A 459 25.80 10.66 21.69
CA LEU A 459 26.45 11.04 20.44
C LEU A 459 27.75 10.28 20.18
N HIS A 460 28.43 9.83 21.25
CA HIS A 460 29.69 9.08 21.20
C HIS A 460 29.48 7.56 21.36
N ASP A 461 28.22 7.06 21.27
CA ASP A 461 27.87 5.65 21.52
C ASP A 461 28.39 5.11 22.85
N ALA A 462 28.57 5.99 23.85
CA ALA A 462 29.12 5.66 25.14
C ALA A 462 28.02 5.23 26.15
N LYS A 463 28.38 4.37 27.08
CA LYS A 463 27.52 3.92 28.17
C LYS A 463 27.86 4.66 29.47
N ILE A 464 26.84 5.10 30.19
CA ILE A 464 26.97 5.71 31.51
C ILE A 464 26.57 4.69 32.55
N ASP A 465 27.47 4.46 33.55
CA ASP A 465 27.18 3.70 34.73
C ASP A 465 27.24 4.64 35.97
N LEU A 466 26.19 4.59 36.79
CA LEU A 466 26.06 5.42 37.98
C LEU A 466 25.92 4.52 39.20
N GLN A 467 26.84 4.67 40.14
CA GLN A 467 26.81 4.01 41.45
C GLN A 467 26.83 5.09 42.54
N SER A 468 25.81 5.12 43.38
CA SER A 468 25.74 6.13 44.42
C SER A 468 25.00 5.62 45.66
N GLN A 469 25.45 6.07 46.80
CA GLN A 469 24.82 5.80 48.09
C GLN A 469 24.80 7.08 48.92
N VAL A 470 23.65 7.39 49.50
CA VAL A 470 23.46 8.57 50.34
C VAL A 470 24.43 8.55 51.52
N GLY A 471 25.18 9.63 51.71
CA GLY A 471 26.21 9.79 52.78
C GLY A 471 27.56 9.17 52.48
N THR A 472 27.69 8.37 51.42
CA THR A 472 28.95 7.72 51.01
C THR A 472 29.61 8.44 49.85
N GLY A 473 28.83 8.82 48.81
CA GLY A 473 29.30 9.49 47.62
C GLY A 473 28.71 8.95 46.32
N THR A 474 29.30 9.37 45.21
CA THR A 474 28.84 8.99 43.86
C THR A 474 30.02 8.65 42.97
N THR A 475 29.87 7.59 42.17
CA THR A 475 30.78 7.24 41.06
C THR A 475 30.01 7.23 39.78
N ILE A 476 30.46 8.00 38.79
CA ILE A 476 29.91 8.03 37.41
C ILE A 476 31.02 7.61 36.48
N ARG A 477 30.76 6.53 35.73
CA ARG A 477 31.70 6.01 34.71
C ARG A 477 31.04 6.14 33.33
N VAL A 478 31.76 6.72 32.38
CA VAL A 478 31.41 6.78 30.99
C VAL A 478 32.35 5.88 30.20
N THR A 479 31.83 4.84 29.57
CA THR A 479 32.61 3.84 28.81
C THR A 479 32.33 4.04 27.33
N PHE A 480 33.36 4.28 26.55
CA PHE A 480 33.30 4.52 25.14
C PHE A 480 33.50 3.22 24.35
N PRO A 481 32.97 3.14 23.07
CA PRO A 481 33.23 1.98 22.23
C PRO A 481 34.73 1.83 21.91
N LYS A 482 35.13 0.64 21.53
CA LYS A 482 36.49 0.41 21.02
C LYS A 482 36.67 1.23 19.74
N GLY A 483 37.71 2.02 19.71
CA GLY A 483 38.10 2.83 18.54
C GLY A 483 38.62 1.99 17.38
#